data_5a319223fe156d6fec2263c58e218b4d
#
_entry.id   5a319223fe156d6fec2263c58e218b4d
#
_cell.length_a   1.000
_cell.length_b   1.000
_cell.length_c   1.000
_cell.angle_alpha   90.00
_cell.angle_beta   90.00
_cell.angle_gamma   90.00
#
_symmetry.space_group_name_H-M   'P 1'
#
loop_
_entity.id
_entity.type
_entity.pdbx_description
1 polymer ?
#
loop_
_entity_poly.entity_id
_entity_poly.type
_entity_poly.pdbx_seq_one_letter_code
_entity_poly.pdbx_strand_id
1 'polypeptide(L)'
;MKVSLALAALAVTGSTVAEDVLYSKRLNKRGSIIDFTGHRNISFFHVNDVHAHLDQYVKAGTDCKDPTKGCFGGYARIKTKVDELRAQQPENLWLNAGDEFQGTLFYTFYGGEKIAETINDLKFDAMTLGNHEWDGGDEKLGVFLKNLTFPVISCNVKSEYEDLNQTIKNYHIFNEYGLAVIGATTPTTPQISHVGNLTHFLDPIEEVQKAIYEIRNTTNIRRIVALTHIGYEVDKQLAAQTEGLSLIVGGHSHTLLGDMPGAEGKYPTIVQDLEGNEVFVVTSYRWGEYLGSIDVTFDRDGKALSYVGAPIHMDNTTAQDPALQAKVDEWRIPFDKFANEVIGTTKNVLDQSACDKGDCLLGEVIADAMLEYRLNLTKDAPADERPNFALMTAGGVRATIDAGNITRGQVLTAFPFGNAVTELVYSGSDVRKILEGGVSRISQFNNQPLNKWIQVSSGITIEYNPANQPGSKLSKVTIAGELLDDQKQYRVVASDFMATGGDNILPKTTDFVVLDTLDEVLVDYVTAHTPLENALEQRIVPVSATPELTTQ
;
A
#
# COMPACT_ATOMS: atom_id res chain seq x y z
N MET A 1 23.96 -27.34 -79.86
CA MET A 1 24.39 -27.15 -78.47
C MET A 1 23.59 -25.96 -77.91
N LYS A 2 22.59 -26.25 -77.07
CA LYS A 2 21.77 -25.26 -76.41
C LYS A 2 22.22 -25.21 -74.95
N VAL A 3 22.71 -24.06 -74.49
CA VAL A 3 23.05 -23.81 -73.08
C VAL A 3 21.84 -23.10 -72.48
N SER A 4 21.18 -23.76 -71.55
CA SER A 4 20.11 -23.15 -70.74
C SER A 4 20.71 -22.45 -69.55
N LEU A 5 20.52 -21.15 -69.43
CA LEU A 5 20.75 -20.42 -68.19
C LEU A 5 19.55 -20.61 -67.29
N ALA A 6 19.80 -21.20 -66.14
CA ALA A 6 18.83 -21.21 -65.02
C ALA A 6 19.10 -20.00 -64.15
N LEU A 7 18.13 -19.05 -64.13
CA LEU A 7 18.12 -17.97 -63.15
C LEU A 7 17.60 -18.55 -61.81
N ALA A 8 18.46 -18.61 -60.82
CA ALA A 8 18.05 -18.85 -59.42
C ALA A 8 17.61 -17.50 -58.84
N ALA A 9 16.32 -17.36 -58.61
CA ALA A 9 15.79 -16.25 -57.81
C ALA A 9 16.10 -16.51 -56.33
N LEU A 10 17.10 -15.81 -55.80
CA LEU A 10 17.29 -15.71 -54.33
C LEU A 10 16.15 -14.78 -53.80
N ALA A 11 15.22 -15.39 -53.07
CA ALA A 11 14.30 -14.61 -52.28
C ALA A 11 15.10 -14.03 -51.07
N VAL A 12 15.41 -12.75 -51.17
CA VAL A 12 15.95 -11.98 -50.04
C VAL A 12 14.77 -11.67 -49.13
N THR A 13 14.52 -12.52 -48.13
CA THR A 13 13.78 -12.11 -46.96
C THR A 13 14.72 -11.29 -46.08
N GLY A 14 14.98 -10.06 -46.50
CA GLY A 14 15.71 -9.10 -45.67
C GLY A 14 14.84 -8.74 -44.51
N SER A 15 15.29 -9.07 -43.33
CA SER A 15 14.69 -8.65 -42.08
C SER A 15 14.73 -7.14 -41.97
N THR A 16 13.59 -6.49 -42.11
CA THR A 16 13.42 -5.05 -41.85
C THR A 16 13.89 -4.67 -40.44
N VAL A 17 13.85 -5.61 -39.50
CA VAL A 17 14.33 -5.46 -38.12
C VAL A 17 15.82 -5.14 -38.00
N ALA A 18 16.68 -5.64 -38.91
CA ALA A 18 18.12 -5.38 -38.86
C ALA A 18 18.50 -3.98 -39.37
N GLU A 19 17.73 -3.41 -40.30
CA GLU A 19 17.94 -2.04 -40.76
C GLU A 19 17.46 -1.02 -39.72
N ASP A 20 16.34 -1.25 -39.06
CA ASP A 20 15.81 -0.37 -38.00
C ASP A 20 16.78 -0.29 -36.80
N VAL A 21 17.40 -1.41 -36.40
CA VAL A 21 18.40 -1.45 -35.32
C VAL A 21 19.70 -0.72 -35.73
N LEU A 22 20.08 -0.77 -37.00
CA LEU A 22 21.28 -0.07 -37.49
C LEU A 22 21.07 1.44 -37.60
N TYR A 23 19.86 1.89 -37.93
CA TYR A 23 19.52 3.30 -37.98
C TYR A 23 19.38 3.91 -36.61
N SER A 24 18.79 3.22 -35.65
CA SER A 24 18.69 3.66 -34.25
C SER A 24 20.06 3.88 -33.61
N LYS A 25 21.07 3.06 -33.92
CA LYS A 25 22.46 3.22 -33.45
C LYS A 25 23.23 4.38 -34.09
N ARG A 26 22.85 4.88 -35.27
CA ARG A 26 23.54 5.99 -35.94
C ARG A 26 23.13 7.37 -35.46
N LEU A 27 21.94 7.52 -34.91
CA LEU A 27 21.42 8.79 -34.39
C LEU A 27 21.93 9.12 -32.98
N ASN A 28 22.66 8.22 -32.35
CA ASN A 28 23.01 8.27 -30.94
C ASN A 28 24.37 8.92 -30.66
N LYS A 29 24.47 10.24 -30.87
CA LYS A 29 25.52 11.03 -30.19
C LYS A 29 24.97 12.02 -29.15
N ARG A 30 23.66 12.14 -28.98
CA ARG A 30 22.98 12.88 -27.89
C ARG A 30 21.54 12.35 -27.74
N GLY A 31 21.39 11.24 -27.08
CA GLY A 31 20.29 10.94 -26.14
C GLY A 31 18.85 10.90 -26.62
N SER A 32 18.45 10.98 -27.90
CA SER A 32 17.05 10.73 -28.25
C SER A 32 16.93 9.88 -29.51
N ILE A 33 16.40 8.68 -29.36
CA ILE A 33 16.04 7.81 -30.47
C ILE A 33 14.65 8.20 -30.94
N ILE A 34 14.55 9.22 -31.80
CA ILE A 34 13.37 9.41 -32.65
C ILE A 34 13.66 8.64 -33.93
N ASP A 35 12.93 7.58 -34.18
CA ASP A 35 13.01 6.91 -35.45
C ASP A 35 12.39 7.80 -36.57
N PHE A 36 12.50 7.40 -37.83
CA PHE A 36 11.94 8.19 -38.95
C PHE A 36 10.42 8.24 -38.95
N THR A 37 9.75 7.38 -38.17
CA THR A 37 8.30 7.43 -38.01
C THR A 37 7.89 8.43 -36.93
N GLY A 38 8.85 8.91 -36.12
CA GLY A 38 8.62 9.79 -34.97
C GLY A 38 8.19 9.06 -33.72
N HIS A 39 8.29 7.73 -33.74
CA HIS A 39 8.07 6.93 -32.56
C HIS A 39 9.21 7.14 -31.55
N ARG A 40 8.91 6.97 -30.28
CA ARG A 40 9.87 7.03 -29.19
C ARG A 40 9.64 5.92 -28.19
N ASN A 41 10.69 5.19 -27.86
CA ASN A 41 10.66 4.20 -26.80
C ASN A 41 11.25 4.79 -25.52
N ILE A 42 10.51 4.71 -24.41
CA ILE A 42 10.93 5.19 -23.09
C ILE A 42 10.66 4.08 -22.09
N SER A 43 11.67 3.81 -21.27
CA SER A 43 11.57 2.84 -20.17
C SER A 43 11.13 3.54 -18.89
N PHE A 44 10.18 2.95 -18.19
CA PHE A 44 9.73 3.43 -16.89
C PHE A 44 10.05 2.37 -15.84
N PHE A 45 10.85 2.75 -14.87
CA PHE A 45 11.09 1.98 -13.65
C PHE A 45 10.29 2.65 -12.54
N HIS A 46 9.67 1.87 -11.67
CA HIS A 46 8.85 2.46 -10.61
C HIS A 46 8.76 1.58 -9.36
N VAL A 47 8.54 2.25 -8.24
CA VAL A 47 8.12 1.67 -6.96
C VAL A 47 6.96 2.47 -6.41
N ASN A 48 6.21 1.87 -5.50
CA ASN A 48 5.13 2.46 -4.73
C ASN A 48 5.03 1.78 -3.37
N ASP A 49 4.47 2.49 -2.39
CA ASP A 49 4.10 1.92 -1.09
C ASP A 49 5.28 1.19 -0.41
N VAL A 50 6.46 1.83 -0.40
CA VAL A 50 7.65 1.20 0.19
C VAL A 50 7.59 1.20 1.71
N HIS A 51 6.87 2.17 2.31
CA HIS A 51 6.57 2.18 3.74
C HIS A 51 7.80 1.97 4.61
N ALA A 52 8.80 2.84 4.40
CA ALA A 52 10.06 2.85 5.14
C ALA A 52 10.80 1.50 5.22
N HIS A 53 10.52 0.53 4.31
CA HIS A 53 11.30 -0.70 4.20
C HIS A 53 12.66 -0.42 3.54
N LEU A 54 13.49 0.40 4.20
CA LEU A 54 14.82 0.76 3.70
C LEU A 54 15.74 -0.45 3.63
N ASP A 55 15.58 -1.41 4.56
CA ASP A 55 16.28 -2.69 4.58
C ASP A 55 15.38 -3.83 4.09
N GLN A 56 16.00 -4.97 3.78
CA GLN A 56 15.32 -6.19 3.38
C GLN A 56 14.48 -6.79 4.52
N TYR A 57 13.42 -7.50 4.17
CA TYR A 57 12.48 -8.11 5.10
C TYR A 57 12.14 -9.56 4.71
N VAL A 58 11.56 -10.34 5.63
CA VAL A 58 11.05 -11.69 5.36
C VAL A 58 9.59 -11.63 4.89
N LYS A 59 9.07 -12.70 4.30
CA LYS A 59 7.70 -12.77 3.77
C LYS A 59 6.60 -12.29 4.74
N ALA A 60 6.86 -12.33 6.04
CA ALA A 60 5.94 -11.83 7.06
C ALA A 60 5.97 -10.30 7.24
N GLY A 61 6.81 -9.57 6.51
CA GLY A 61 6.98 -8.12 6.63
C GLY A 61 7.97 -7.67 7.73
N THR A 62 8.51 -8.61 8.53
CA THR A 62 9.47 -8.30 9.59
C THR A 62 10.90 -8.30 9.07
N ASP A 63 11.80 -7.68 9.85
CA ASP A 63 13.24 -7.60 9.54
C ASP A 63 13.85 -8.94 9.11
N CYS A 64 14.63 -8.94 8.05
CA CYS A 64 15.40 -10.10 7.63
C CYS A 64 16.69 -10.25 8.45
N LYS A 65 16.67 -11.12 9.47
CA LYS A 65 17.83 -11.45 10.30
C LYS A 65 18.70 -12.58 9.72
N ASP A 66 18.16 -13.36 8.80
CA ASP A 66 18.84 -14.52 8.18
C ASP A 66 18.53 -14.56 6.68
N PRO A 67 19.42 -13.98 5.85
CA PRO A 67 19.22 -13.95 4.39
C PRO A 67 19.08 -15.32 3.74
N THR A 68 19.56 -16.39 4.38
CA THR A 68 19.45 -17.76 3.85
C THR A 68 18.01 -18.29 3.85
N LYS A 69 17.13 -17.66 4.60
CA LYS A 69 15.70 -18.02 4.69
C LYS A 69 14.80 -17.31 3.69
N GLY A 70 15.39 -16.53 2.80
CA GLY A 70 14.67 -15.74 1.80
C GLY A 70 14.29 -14.36 2.34
N CYS A 71 14.87 -13.33 1.75
CA CYS A 71 14.59 -11.94 2.06
C CYS A 71 14.23 -11.20 0.79
N PHE A 72 13.40 -10.19 0.94
CA PHE A 72 12.82 -9.43 -0.16
C PHE A 72 13.05 -7.93 0.05
N GLY A 73 12.95 -7.16 -1.01
CA GLY A 73 12.98 -5.71 -0.96
C GLY A 73 14.30 -5.13 -0.44
N GLY A 74 14.19 -3.96 0.17
CA GLY A 74 15.32 -3.15 0.63
C GLY A 74 15.91 -2.28 -0.48
N TYR A 75 16.08 -1.00 -0.19
CA TYR A 75 16.49 -0.03 -1.21
C TYR A 75 17.92 -0.26 -1.73
N ALA A 76 18.81 -0.88 -0.95
CA ALA A 76 20.13 -1.25 -1.43
C ALA A 76 20.08 -2.27 -2.60
N ARG A 77 19.11 -3.20 -2.55
CA ARG A 77 18.88 -4.17 -3.63
C ARG A 77 18.21 -3.52 -4.84
N ILE A 78 17.19 -2.71 -4.61
CA ILE A 78 16.49 -1.94 -5.65
C ILE A 78 17.49 -1.04 -6.40
N LYS A 79 18.37 -0.33 -5.67
CA LYS A 79 19.39 0.53 -6.25
C LYS A 79 20.29 -0.22 -7.22
N THR A 80 20.83 -1.37 -6.82
CA THR A 80 21.65 -2.21 -7.71
C THR A 80 20.91 -2.53 -9.00
N LYS A 81 19.65 -2.96 -8.91
CA LYS A 81 18.87 -3.35 -10.08
C LYS A 81 18.52 -2.16 -10.96
N VAL A 82 18.12 -1.04 -10.39
CA VAL A 82 17.80 0.18 -11.15
C VAL A 82 19.04 0.73 -11.85
N ASP A 83 20.18 0.80 -11.18
CA ASP A 83 21.44 1.27 -11.78
C ASP A 83 21.85 0.37 -12.97
N GLU A 84 21.68 -0.96 -12.86
CA GLU A 84 21.88 -1.91 -13.94
C GLU A 84 20.96 -1.65 -15.14
N LEU A 85 19.66 -1.48 -14.90
CA LEU A 85 18.66 -1.27 -15.94
C LEU A 85 18.84 0.10 -16.63
N ARG A 86 19.08 1.16 -15.86
CA ARG A 86 19.33 2.51 -16.39
C ARG A 86 20.59 2.56 -17.27
N ALA A 87 21.62 1.77 -16.93
CA ALA A 87 22.81 1.66 -17.75
C ALA A 87 22.56 0.97 -19.10
N GLN A 88 21.58 0.07 -19.16
CA GLN A 88 21.21 -0.65 -20.39
C GLN A 88 20.21 0.12 -21.24
N GLN A 89 19.39 0.96 -20.63
CA GLN A 89 18.29 1.68 -21.26
C GLN A 89 18.46 3.20 -21.04
N PRO A 90 19.15 3.91 -21.94
CA PRO A 90 19.50 5.32 -21.73
C PRO A 90 18.32 6.29 -21.77
N GLU A 91 17.20 5.93 -22.40
CA GLU A 91 15.96 6.70 -22.39
C GLU A 91 15.01 6.10 -21.33
N ASN A 92 15.16 6.54 -20.08
CA ASN A 92 14.41 5.99 -18.97
C ASN A 92 14.00 7.07 -17.98
N LEU A 93 12.93 6.76 -17.22
CA LEU A 93 12.51 7.50 -16.03
C LEU A 93 12.39 6.53 -14.85
N TRP A 94 12.88 6.94 -13.70
CA TRP A 94 12.78 6.26 -12.43
C TRP A 94 11.80 7.01 -11.53
N LEU A 95 10.64 6.42 -11.27
CA LEU A 95 9.48 7.08 -10.67
C LEU A 95 9.11 6.47 -9.32
N ASN A 96 8.67 7.31 -8.39
CA ASN A 96 8.18 6.92 -7.09
C ASN A 96 6.70 7.32 -6.96
N ALA A 97 5.82 6.35 -6.77
CA ALA A 97 4.38 6.59 -6.70
C ALA A 97 3.86 6.79 -5.26
N GLY A 98 4.72 7.24 -4.32
CA GLY A 98 4.33 7.66 -2.98
C GLY A 98 4.24 6.55 -1.94
N ASP A 99 3.86 6.93 -0.72
CA ASP A 99 3.84 6.13 0.52
C ASP A 99 5.23 5.59 0.88
N GLU A 100 6.15 6.52 1.04
CA GLU A 100 7.48 6.25 1.60
C GLU A 100 7.47 6.23 3.13
N PHE A 101 6.54 6.94 3.75
CA PHE A 101 6.41 7.04 5.20
C PHE A 101 5.69 5.84 5.79
N GLN A 102 5.81 5.70 7.12
CA GLN A 102 5.16 4.67 7.93
C GLN A 102 5.69 3.24 7.65
N GLY A 103 5.47 2.31 8.55
CA GLY A 103 5.64 0.86 8.36
C GLY A 103 6.83 0.23 9.08
N THR A 104 7.94 0.94 9.29
CA THR A 104 9.11 0.38 9.99
C THR A 104 9.75 1.33 10.99
N LEU A 105 10.66 0.81 11.82
CA LEU A 105 11.45 1.60 12.77
C LEU A 105 12.25 2.75 12.12
N PHE A 106 12.55 2.67 10.84
CA PHE A 106 13.21 3.77 10.15
C PHE A 106 12.34 5.03 10.17
N TYR A 107 11.03 4.89 9.93
CA TYR A 107 10.11 6.02 10.05
C TYR A 107 9.83 6.39 11.51
N THR A 108 9.48 5.43 12.35
CA THR A 108 9.14 5.68 13.77
C THR A 108 10.27 6.40 14.51
N PHE A 109 11.53 6.05 14.23
CA PHE A 109 12.69 6.63 14.91
C PHE A 109 13.21 7.92 14.27
N TYR A 110 13.28 7.99 12.93
CA TYR A 110 13.89 9.12 12.22
C TYR A 110 12.87 10.03 11.53
N GLY A 111 11.59 9.66 11.50
CA GLY A 111 10.61 10.32 10.65
C GLY A 111 11.03 10.27 9.18
N GLY A 112 10.85 11.36 8.44
CA GLY A 112 11.23 11.44 7.02
C GLY A 112 12.72 11.62 6.73
N GLU A 113 13.59 11.83 7.75
CA GLU A 113 14.99 12.23 7.52
C GLU A 113 15.79 11.19 6.74
N LYS A 114 15.82 9.94 7.22
CA LYS A 114 16.60 8.87 6.57
C LYS A 114 15.93 8.34 5.31
N ILE A 115 14.62 8.49 5.22
CA ILE A 115 13.88 8.24 3.98
C ILE A 115 14.32 9.22 2.90
N ALA A 116 14.33 10.54 3.18
CA ALA A 116 14.78 11.55 2.23
C ALA A 116 16.24 11.30 1.78
N GLU A 117 17.15 10.97 2.71
CA GLU A 117 18.52 10.65 2.38
C GLU A 117 18.62 9.43 1.43
N THR A 118 17.85 8.37 1.71
CA THR A 118 17.81 7.14 0.91
C THR A 118 17.30 7.39 -0.50
N ILE A 119 16.13 8.03 -0.63
CA ILE A 119 15.51 8.24 -1.95
C ILE A 119 16.27 9.27 -2.80
N ASN A 120 17.02 10.20 -2.17
CA ASN A 120 17.98 11.05 -2.88
C ASN A 120 19.17 10.24 -3.44
N ASP A 121 19.69 9.26 -2.70
CA ASP A 121 20.74 8.36 -3.18
C ASP A 121 20.28 7.47 -4.33
N LEU A 122 18.99 7.16 -4.39
CA LEU A 122 18.35 6.41 -5.48
C LEU A 122 18.15 7.24 -6.74
N LYS A 123 18.18 8.57 -6.64
CA LYS A 123 18.10 9.52 -7.77
C LYS A 123 16.83 9.31 -8.59
N PHE A 124 15.67 9.32 -7.95
CA PHE A 124 14.40 9.36 -8.65
C PHE A 124 14.31 10.55 -9.61
N ASP A 125 13.63 10.38 -10.72
CA ASP A 125 13.40 11.47 -11.68
C ASP A 125 12.15 12.28 -11.31
N ALA A 126 11.15 11.67 -10.65
CA ALA A 126 10.00 12.33 -10.03
C ALA A 126 9.35 11.43 -8.97
N MET A 127 8.60 12.06 -8.06
CA MET A 127 7.77 11.39 -7.05
C MET A 127 6.39 12.05 -7.00
N THR A 128 5.33 11.25 -6.84
CA THR A 128 4.06 11.75 -6.32
C THR A 128 3.96 11.50 -4.83
N LEU A 129 2.95 12.05 -4.18
CA LEU A 129 2.72 11.87 -2.75
C LEU A 129 1.62 10.82 -2.53
N GLY A 130 1.84 9.91 -1.60
CA GLY A 130 0.78 9.09 -1.05
C GLY A 130 0.13 9.75 0.17
N ASN A 131 -0.78 9.06 0.83
CA ASN A 131 -1.45 9.58 2.02
C ASN A 131 -0.53 9.58 3.25
N HIS A 132 0.36 8.60 3.37
CA HIS A 132 1.24 8.49 4.54
C HIS A 132 2.33 9.55 4.61
N GLU A 133 2.62 10.27 3.53
CA GLU A 133 3.48 11.44 3.60
C GLU A 133 2.93 12.52 4.55
N TRP A 134 1.61 12.52 4.85
CA TRP A 134 0.97 13.41 5.82
C TRP A 134 0.90 12.88 7.25
N ASP A 135 1.43 11.69 7.57
CA ASP A 135 1.36 11.11 8.92
C ASP A 135 2.04 11.99 9.99
N GLY A 136 2.98 12.79 9.57
CA GLY A 136 3.61 13.81 10.42
C GLY A 136 2.98 15.20 10.34
N GLY A 137 1.94 15.39 9.54
CA GLY A 137 1.29 16.67 9.25
C GLY A 137 2.05 17.54 8.24
N ASP A 138 1.41 18.64 7.83
CA ASP A 138 1.90 19.56 6.78
C ASP A 138 3.31 20.08 7.06
N GLU A 139 3.64 20.38 8.32
CA GLU A 139 4.95 20.93 8.69
C GLU A 139 6.09 19.94 8.46
N LYS A 140 5.94 18.68 8.95
CA LYS A 140 6.96 17.66 8.77
C LYS A 140 7.10 17.26 7.31
N LEU A 141 5.97 17.20 6.58
CA LEU A 141 6.00 16.98 5.14
C LEU A 141 6.75 18.10 4.43
N GLY A 142 6.50 19.37 4.77
CA GLY A 142 7.23 20.51 4.20
C GLY A 142 8.73 20.41 4.39
N VAL A 143 9.19 19.99 5.58
CA VAL A 143 10.61 19.74 5.87
C VAL A 143 11.14 18.58 5.00
N PHE A 144 10.42 17.50 4.89
CA PHE A 144 10.81 16.36 4.05
C PHE A 144 10.97 16.76 2.59
N LEU A 145 9.97 17.45 2.01
CA LEU A 145 9.99 17.86 0.61
C LEU A 145 11.15 18.79 0.26
N LYS A 146 11.51 19.71 1.18
CA LYS A 146 12.68 20.59 1.00
C LYS A 146 14.02 19.87 0.95
N ASN A 147 14.09 18.66 1.51
CA ASN A 147 15.30 17.84 1.49
C ASN A 147 15.40 16.97 0.24
N LEU A 148 14.36 16.88 -0.60
CA LEU A 148 14.39 16.10 -1.82
C LEU A 148 15.10 16.84 -2.95
N THR A 149 15.82 16.09 -3.80
CA THR A 149 16.65 16.64 -4.90
C THR A 149 15.99 16.49 -6.28
N PHE A 150 14.76 15.99 -6.32
CA PHE A 150 13.98 15.75 -7.53
C PHE A 150 12.55 16.33 -7.38
N PRO A 151 11.82 16.54 -8.49
CA PRO A 151 10.49 17.12 -8.45
C PRO A 151 9.47 16.21 -7.76
N VAL A 152 8.64 16.83 -6.92
CA VAL A 152 7.45 16.22 -6.31
C VAL A 152 6.21 16.81 -6.96
N ILE A 153 5.31 15.94 -7.42
CA ILE A 153 4.18 16.32 -8.24
C ILE A 153 2.86 15.76 -7.70
N SER A 154 1.82 16.62 -7.62
CA SER A 154 0.44 16.21 -7.36
C SER A 154 -0.50 17.34 -7.79
N CYS A 155 -1.27 17.12 -8.86
CA CYS A 155 -2.08 18.19 -9.47
C CYS A 155 -3.36 18.49 -8.67
N ASN A 156 -3.82 17.56 -7.87
CA ASN A 156 -5.05 17.70 -7.09
C ASN A 156 -4.84 18.09 -5.63
N VAL A 157 -3.59 18.24 -5.18
CA VAL A 157 -3.25 18.80 -3.86
C VAL A 157 -3.14 20.32 -3.97
N LYS A 158 -3.88 21.03 -3.13
CA LYS A 158 -3.84 22.49 -3.01
C LYS A 158 -3.57 22.85 -1.56
N SER A 159 -2.48 23.57 -1.30
CA SER A 159 -2.11 23.97 0.06
C SER A 159 -1.83 25.46 0.14
N GLU A 160 -2.35 26.10 1.20
CA GLU A 160 -1.94 27.46 1.60
C GLU A 160 -0.73 27.42 2.56
N TYR A 161 -0.30 26.23 3.00
CA TYR A 161 0.94 26.07 3.74
C TYR A 161 2.12 26.32 2.81
N GLU A 162 2.95 27.32 3.12
CA GLU A 162 3.94 27.89 2.19
C GLU A 162 4.90 26.83 1.61
N ASP A 163 5.41 25.94 2.47
CA ASP A 163 6.39 24.94 2.07
C ASP A 163 5.81 23.93 1.07
N LEU A 164 4.56 23.50 1.28
CA LEU A 164 3.89 22.59 0.38
C LEU A 164 3.55 23.26 -0.95
N ASN A 165 3.03 24.50 -0.90
CA ASN A 165 2.70 25.28 -2.09
C ASN A 165 3.92 25.57 -2.98
N GLN A 166 5.09 25.78 -2.37
CA GLN A 166 6.32 26.04 -3.11
C GLN A 166 6.94 24.78 -3.71
N THR A 167 6.78 23.62 -3.09
CA THR A 167 7.46 22.37 -3.48
C THR A 167 6.61 21.47 -4.37
N ILE A 168 5.30 21.30 -4.09
CA ILE A 168 4.42 20.45 -4.85
C ILE A 168 4.04 21.15 -6.17
N LYS A 169 4.21 20.45 -7.30
CA LYS A 169 3.83 20.94 -8.64
C LYS A 169 2.75 20.05 -9.24
N ASN A 170 1.96 20.58 -10.16
CA ASN A 170 0.92 19.79 -10.82
C ASN A 170 1.53 18.69 -11.70
N TYR A 171 2.63 18.99 -12.38
CA TYR A 171 3.33 18.08 -13.30
C TYR A 171 4.79 18.50 -13.47
N HIS A 172 5.59 17.60 -14.05
CA HIS A 172 6.95 17.90 -14.51
C HIS A 172 7.13 17.56 -16.00
N ILE A 173 7.87 18.40 -16.74
CA ILE A 173 8.15 18.20 -18.16
C ILE A 173 9.60 17.77 -18.34
N PHE A 174 9.78 16.58 -18.89
CA PHE A 174 11.07 16.04 -19.33
C PHE A 174 11.29 16.41 -20.80
N ASN A 175 11.88 17.59 -21.03
CA ASN A 175 12.06 18.14 -22.39
C ASN A 175 12.91 17.24 -23.29
N GLU A 176 13.89 16.56 -22.73
CA GLU A 176 14.77 15.60 -23.44
C GLU A 176 13.97 14.42 -24.01
N TYR A 177 12.86 14.04 -23.35
CA TYR A 177 11.97 12.97 -23.80
C TYR A 177 10.73 13.49 -24.55
N GLY A 178 10.46 14.81 -24.50
CA GLY A 178 9.22 15.38 -25.02
C GLY A 178 8.00 14.78 -24.31
N LEU A 179 8.11 14.59 -22.99
CA LEU A 179 7.15 13.89 -22.14
C LEU A 179 6.84 14.72 -20.89
N ALA A 180 5.58 14.69 -20.46
CA ALA A 180 5.15 15.23 -19.18
C ALA A 180 4.66 14.11 -18.26
N VAL A 181 4.95 14.24 -16.96
CA VAL A 181 4.43 13.38 -15.90
C VAL A 181 3.56 14.22 -14.99
N ILE A 182 2.28 13.86 -14.85
CA ILE A 182 1.30 14.50 -13.98
C ILE A 182 1.17 13.68 -12.70
N GLY A 183 1.25 14.31 -11.53
CA GLY A 183 1.04 13.63 -10.25
C GLY A 183 -0.42 13.69 -9.80
N ALA A 184 -0.88 12.70 -9.03
CA ALA A 184 -2.16 12.75 -8.32
C ALA A 184 -2.13 11.90 -7.04
N THR A 185 -2.78 12.41 -5.98
CA THR A 185 -2.86 11.80 -4.65
C THR A 185 -4.32 11.49 -4.31
N THR A 186 -4.58 10.44 -3.52
CA THR A 186 -5.95 10.06 -3.15
C THR A 186 -6.67 11.20 -2.40
N PRO A 187 -7.90 11.54 -2.79
CA PRO A 187 -8.66 12.59 -2.12
C PRO A 187 -9.15 12.17 -0.72
N THR A 188 -8.99 10.90 -0.35
CA THR A 188 -9.31 10.38 0.98
C THR A 188 -8.22 10.68 2.02
N THR A 189 -7.07 11.23 1.62
CA THR A 189 -5.93 11.53 2.51
C THR A 189 -6.32 12.26 3.80
N PRO A 190 -7.23 13.27 3.80
CA PRO A 190 -7.63 13.92 5.06
C PRO A 190 -8.37 13.01 6.05
N GLN A 191 -8.94 11.91 5.58
CA GLN A 191 -9.62 10.92 6.43
C GLN A 191 -8.68 9.82 6.93
N ILE A 192 -7.54 9.65 6.27
CA ILE A 192 -6.61 8.53 6.51
C ILE A 192 -5.20 8.98 6.91
N SER A 193 -5.00 10.26 7.20
CA SER A 193 -3.73 10.82 7.68
C SER A 193 -3.92 12.19 8.35
N HIS A 194 -2.84 12.82 8.83
CA HIS A 194 -2.88 14.05 9.63
C HIS A 194 -2.76 15.33 8.78
N VAL A 195 -3.70 15.54 7.88
CA VAL A 195 -3.71 16.73 7.00
C VAL A 195 -4.13 17.98 7.77
N GLY A 196 -3.36 19.05 7.62
CA GLY A 196 -3.69 20.36 8.20
C GLY A 196 -4.85 21.06 7.46
N ASN A 197 -5.51 21.99 8.14
CA ASN A 197 -6.67 22.74 7.62
C ASN A 197 -6.37 23.63 6.40
N LEU A 198 -5.08 23.84 6.09
CA LEU A 198 -4.63 24.66 4.95
C LEU A 198 -4.40 23.82 3.67
N THR A 199 -4.54 22.51 3.76
CA THR A 199 -4.31 21.59 2.63
C THR A 199 -5.61 20.91 2.23
N HIS A 200 -5.90 20.91 0.93
CA HIS A 200 -7.12 20.41 0.34
C HIS A 200 -6.83 19.47 -0.82
N PHE A 201 -7.64 18.44 -0.96
CA PHE A 201 -7.54 17.44 -2.02
C PHE A 201 -8.76 17.56 -2.93
N LEU A 202 -8.53 17.77 -4.21
CA LEU A 202 -9.56 17.86 -5.25
C LEU A 202 -9.75 16.51 -5.94
N ASP A 203 -10.78 16.42 -6.78
CA ASP A 203 -11.01 15.21 -7.58
C ASP A 203 -9.81 14.96 -8.53
N PRO A 204 -9.12 13.81 -8.42
CA PRO A 204 -7.93 13.53 -9.21
C PRO A 204 -8.22 13.38 -10.71
N ILE A 205 -9.40 12.88 -11.10
CA ILE A 205 -9.76 12.67 -12.51
C ILE A 205 -9.94 14.04 -13.20
N GLU A 206 -10.67 14.94 -12.54
CA GLU A 206 -10.87 16.30 -13.06
C GLU A 206 -9.55 17.08 -13.16
N GLU A 207 -8.72 17.03 -12.10
CA GLU A 207 -7.49 17.81 -12.04
C GLU A 207 -6.41 17.27 -13.00
N VAL A 208 -6.32 15.94 -13.18
CA VAL A 208 -5.44 15.34 -14.19
C VAL A 208 -5.90 15.77 -15.59
N GLN A 209 -7.21 15.72 -15.89
CA GLN A 209 -7.70 16.19 -17.22
C GLN A 209 -7.41 17.67 -17.44
N LYS A 210 -7.57 18.53 -16.43
CA LYS A 210 -7.19 19.95 -16.50
C LYS A 210 -5.69 20.12 -16.79
N ALA A 211 -4.83 19.37 -16.12
CA ALA A 211 -3.39 19.40 -16.35
C ALA A 211 -3.01 18.95 -17.77
N ILE A 212 -3.69 17.92 -18.32
CA ILE A 212 -3.50 17.50 -19.72
C ILE A 212 -3.83 18.64 -20.69
N TYR A 213 -4.96 19.31 -20.50
CA TYR A 213 -5.34 20.46 -21.33
C TYR A 213 -4.36 21.62 -21.21
N GLU A 214 -3.90 21.93 -20.01
CA GLU A 214 -2.89 22.96 -19.77
C GLU A 214 -1.59 22.65 -20.54
N ILE A 215 -1.06 21.43 -20.38
CA ILE A 215 0.18 20.99 -21.06
C ILE A 215 0.02 21.09 -22.58
N ARG A 216 -1.08 20.56 -23.13
CA ARG A 216 -1.33 20.56 -24.58
C ARG A 216 -1.52 21.95 -25.17
N ASN A 217 -2.10 22.90 -24.41
CA ASN A 217 -2.35 24.26 -24.85
C ASN A 217 -1.15 25.19 -24.69
N THR A 218 -0.29 24.94 -23.71
CA THR A 218 0.85 25.82 -23.39
C THR A 218 2.18 25.31 -23.92
N THR A 219 2.23 24.02 -24.36
CA THR A 219 3.44 23.37 -24.85
C THR A 219 3.20 22.55 -26.11
N ASN A 220 4.30 22.06 -26.70
CA ASN A 220 4.25 21.08 -27.80
C ASN A 220 4.29 19.61 -27.31
N ILE A 221 4.23 19.40 -26.01
CA ILE A 221 4.25 18.05 -25.43
C ILE A 221 2.93 17.33 -25.74
N ARG A 222 3.06 16.08 -26.19
CA ARG A 222 1.91 15.21 -26.50
C ARG A 222 1.98 13.87 -25.75
N ARG A 223 3.18 13.43 -25.33
CA ARG A 223 3.37 12.24 -24.49
C ARG A 223 3.11 12.62 -23.06
N ILE A 224 2.03 12.11 -22.48
CA ILE A 224 1.61 12.44 -21.12
C ILE A 224 1.37 11.15 -20.34
N VAL A 225 2.01 11.06 -19.19
CA VAL A 225 1.95 9.93 -18.25
C VAL A 225 1.42 10.46 -16.92
N ALA A 226 0.63 9.67 -16.21
CA ALA A 226 0.26 9.97 -14.83
C ALA A 226 1.10 9.13 -13.86
N LEU A 227 1.51 9.75 -12.76
CA LEU A 227 2.15 9.13 -11.60
C LEU A 227 1.22 9.33 -10.41
N THR A 228 0.54 8.27 -9.98
CA THR A 228 -0.63 8.39 -9.12
C THR A 228 -0.48 7.60 -7.83
N HIS A 229 -1.14 8.10 -6.78
CA HIS A 229 -1.34 7.38 -5.54
C HIS A 229 -2.82 7.45 -5.16
N ILE A 230 -3.68 6.83 -5.99
CA ILE A 230 -5.15 6.88 -5.87
C ILE A 230 -5.80 5.50 -5.80
N GLY A 231 -5.01 4.44 -5.96
CA GLY A 231 -5.45 3.05 -5.96
C GLY A 231 -5.83 2.53 -7.33
N TYR A 232 -5.57 1.25 -7.57
CA TYR A 232 -5.69 0.58 -8.86
C TYR A 232 -7.09 0.69 -9.50
N GLU A 233 -8.15 0.59 -8.72
CA GLU A 233 -9.53 0.71 -9.25
C GLU A 233 -9.81 2.14 -9.73
N VAL A 234 -9.30 3.15 -9.01
CA VAL A 234 -9.44 4.57 -9.39
C VAL A 234 -8.52 4.89 -10.57
N ASP A 235 -7.34 4.30 -10.66
CA ASP A 235 -6.46 4.42 -11.83
C ASP A 235 -7.12 3.93 -13.11
N LYS A 236 -7.88 2.82 -13.05
CA LYS A 236 -8.68 2.36 -14.19
C LYS A 236 -9.81 3.33 -14.56
N GLN A 237 -10.42 3.96 -13.56
CA GLN A 237 -11.44 4.99 -13.80
C GLN A 237 -10.81 6.25 -14.40
N LEU A 238 -9.65 6.68 -13.89
CA LEU A 238 -8.88 7.79 -14.45
C LEU A 238 -8.56 7.53 -15.93
N ALA A 239 -8.05 6.34 -16.26
CA ALA A 239 -7.77 5.94 -17.64
C ALA A 239 -9.03 6.01 -18.52
N ALA A 240 -10.17 5.50 -18.04
CA ALA A 240 -11.41 5.42 -18.81
C ALA A 240 -12.16 6.77 -18.95
N GLN A 241 -11.93 7.71 -18.04
CA GLN A 241 -12.69 8.97 -17.95
C GLN A 241 -11.88 10.19 -18.38
N THR A 242 -10.65 10.00 -18.86
CA THR A 242 -9.80 11.08 -19.38
C THR A 242 -9.46 10.84 -20.85
N GLU A 243 -8.85 11.84 -21.48
CA GLU A 243 -8.28 11.74 -22.82
C GLU A 243 -6.82 12.23 -22.81
N GLY A 244 -5.95 11.47 -23.48
CA GLY A 244 -4.58 11.91 -23.72
C GLY A 244 -3.53 11.42 -22.75
N LEU A 245 -3.88 10.52 -21.82
CA LEU A 245 -2.92 9.70 -21.10
C LEU A 245 -2.51 8.48 -21.94
N SER A 246 -1.29 7.99 -21.69
CA SER A 246 -0.79 6.77 -22.35
C SER A 246 -0.35 5.71 -21.35
N LEU A 247 0.06 6.13 -20.16
CA LEU A 247 0.52 5.28 -19.08
C LEU A 247 0.11 5.89 -17.73
N ILE A 248 -0.31 5.07 -16.81
CA ILE A 248 -0.52 5.40 -15.40
C ILE A 248 0.38 4.49 -14.58
N VAL A 249 1.25 5.09 -13.77
CA VAL A 249 2.08 4.43 -12.78
C VAL A 249 1.47 4.71 -11.41
N GLY A 250 0.83 3.70 -10.82
CA GLY A 250 -0.03 3.84 -9.64
C GLY A 250 0.53 3.24 -8.36
N GLY A 251 -0.12 3.58 -7.23
CA GLY A 251 0.13 3.09 -5.87
C GLY A 251 -1.14 3.05 -5.02
N HIS A 252 -1.00 3.04 -3.70
CA HIS A 252 -2.02 3.10 -2.65
C HIS A 252 -2.72 1.77 -2.31
N SER A 253 -3.16 1.01 -3.29
CA SER A 253 -3.96 -0.21 -3.04
C SER A 253 -3.12 -1.48 -2.85
N HIS A 254 -1.79 -1.36 -2.83
CA HIS A 254 -0.86 -2.50 -2.72
C HIS A 254 -1.17 -3.63 -3.72
N THR A 255 -1.58 -3.28 -4.93
CA THR A 255 -2.03 -4.26 -5.92
C THR A 255 -0.86 -4.91 -6.64
N LEU A 256 -0.78 -6.23 -6.62
CA LEU A 256 0.20 -6.98 -7.39
C LEU A 256 -0.34 -7.24 -8.80
N LEU A 257 0.33 -6.71 -9.82
CA LEU A 257 0.00 -6.97 -11.22
C LEU A 257 1.07 -7.87 -11.86
N GLY A 258 0.65 -8.78 -12.73
CA GLY A 258 1.54 -9.67 -13.47
C GLY A 258 0.97 -11.05 -13.74
N ASP A 259 1.86 -12.02 -13.95
CA ASP A 259 1.50 -13.42 -14.20
C ASP A 259 1.88 -14.36 -13.04
N MET A 260 2.37 -13.80 -11.91
CA MET A 260 2.75 -14.57 -10.74
C MET A 260 1.55 -14.92 -9.86
N PRO A 261 1.66 -15.96 -9.00
CA PRO A 261 0.62 -16.28 -8.02
C PRO A 261 0.30 -15.10 -7.10
N GLY A 262 -0.98 -14.81 -6.92
CA GLY A 262 -1.46 -13.69 -6.12
C GLY A 262 -1.61 -12.38 -6.90
N ALA A 263 -1.28 -12.35 -8.18
CA ALA A 263 -1.55 -11.18 -9.02
C ALA A 263 -3.07 -10.97 -9.19
N GLU A 264 -3.48 -9.71 -9.04
CA GLU A 264 -4.88 -9.28 -9.12
C GLU A 264 -5.28 -8.81 -10.52
N GLY A 265 -4.30 -8.64 -11.40
CA GLY A 265 -4.49 -8.23 -12.79
C GLY A 265 -3.23 -8.39 -13.63
N LYS A 266 -3.34 -8.04 -14.91
CA LYS A 266 -2.19 -8.07 -15.83
C LYS A 266 -1.28 -6.86 -15.66
N TYR A 267 -0.01 -7.03 -15.96
CA TYR A 267 0.97 -5.96 -16.03
C TYR A 267 1.42 -5.74 -17.48
N PRO A 268 1.05 -4.61 -18.11
CA PRO A 268 0.08 -3.63 -17.65
C PRO A 268 -1.38 -4.13 -17.77
N THR A 269 -2.27 -3.51 -17.01
CA THR A 269 -3.70 -3.55 -17.30
C THR A 269 -3.99 -2.52 -18.39
N ILE A 270 -4.72 -2.92 -19.43
CA ILE A 270 -5.05 -2.05 -20.58
C ILE A 270 -6.48 -1.56 -20.44
N VAL A 271 -6.65 -0.24 -20.46
CA VAL A 271 -7.96 0.44 -20.42
C VAL A 271 -8.08 1.34 -21.64
N GLN A 272 -9.28 1.48 -22.19
CA GLN A 272 -9.54 2.45 -23.27
C GLN A 272 -9.98 3.79 -22.68
N ASP A 273 -9.37 4.87 -23.17
CA ASP A 273 -9.73 6.24 -22.83
C ASP A 273 -11.03 6.69 -23.53
N LEU A 274 -11.46 7.94 -23.32
CA LEU A 274 -12.67 8.51 -23.92
C LEU A 274 -12.61 8.57 -25.46
N GLU A 275 -11.41 8.55 -26.04
CA GLU A 275 -11.20 8.54 -27.52
C GLU A 275 -11.01 7.11 -28.07
N GLY A 276 -11.00 6.08 -27.21
CA GLY A 276 -10.76 4.68 -27.58
C GLY A 276 -9.28 4.32 -27.73
N ASN A 277 -8.34 5.14 -27.24
CA ASN A 277 -6.93 4.82 -27.21
C ASN A 277 -6.60 3.94 -26.00
N GLU A 278 -5.59 3.08 -26.13
CA GLU A 278 -5.12 2.27 -25.02
C GLU A 278 -4.30 3.10 -24.02
N VAL A 279 -4.64 2.98 -22.75
CA VAL A 279 -3.88 3.50 -21.60
C VAL A 279 -3.40 2.31 -20.79
N PHE A 280 -2.10 2.27 -20.51
CA PHE A 280 -1.48 1.20 -19.71
C PHE A 280 -1.49 1.59 -18.24
N VAL A 281 -1.96 0.71 -17.35
CA VAL A 281 -1.97 0.92 -15.91
C VAL A 281 -1.04 -0.10 -15.27
N VAL A 282 -0.05 0.38 -14.49
CA VAL A 282 0.94 -0.44 -13.80
C VAL A 282 1.06 -0.05 -12.33
N THR A 283 1.36 -1.03 -11.47
CA THR A 283 1.74 -0.85 -10.07
C THR A 283 2.71 -1.96 -9.67
N SER A 284 3.55 -1.76 -8.65
CA SER A 284 4.61 -2.68 -8.24
C SER A 284 4.41 -3.28 -6.85
N TYR A 285 3.16 -3.49 -6.43
CA TYR A 285 2.80 -4.08 -5.15
C TYR A 285 3.11 -3.15 -3.97
N ARG A 286 4.02 -3.54 -3.05
CA ARG A 286 4.39 -2.77 -1.85
C ARG A 286 5.76 -3.16 -1.32
N TRP A 287 6.29 -2.37 -0.38
CA TRP A 287 7.49 -2.61 0.42
C TRP A 287 8.77 -2.83 -0.41
N GLY A 288 8.72 -2.48 -1.70
CA GLY A 288 9.81 -2.74 -2.61
C GLY A 288 10.06 -4.23 -2.90
N GLU A 289 9.06 -5.12 -2.67
CA GLU A 289 9.16 -6.54 -3.05
C GLU A 289 9.28 -6.72 -4.55
N TYR A 290 8.67 -5.82 -5.31
CA TYR A 290 8.79 -5.77 -6.76
C TYR A 290 9.26 -4.38 -7.21
N LEU A 291 10.10 -4.37 -8.22
CA LEU A 291 10.47 -3.21 -9.01
C LEU A 291 9.66 -3.25 -10.31
N GLY A 292 8.81 -2.28 -10.55
CA GLY A 292 8.10 -2.16 -11.81
C GLY A 292 9.05 -1.78 -12.94
N SER A 293 8.89 -2.42 -14.10
CA SER A 293 9.68 -2.16 -15.30
C SER A 293 8.81 -2.30 -16.54
N ILE A 294 8.66 -1.21 -17.30
CA ILE A 294 7.90 -1.21 -18.55
C ILE A 294 8.54 -0.28 -19.57
N ASP A 295 8.79 -0.81 -20.77
CA ASP A 295 9.19 -0.06 -21.95
C ASP A 295 7.95 0.27 -22.76
N VAL A 296 7.69 1.53 -23.05
CA VAL A 296 6.54 1.97 -23.83
C VAL A 296 7.01 2.67 -25.09
N THR A 297 6.50 2.22 -26.23
CA THR A 297 6.69 2.90 -27.52
C THR A 297 5.54 3.86 -27.77
N PHE A 298 5.85 5.13 -27.91
CA PHE A 298 4.88 6.21 -28.18
C PHE A 298 4.96 6.66 -29.64
N ASP A 299 3.84 7.07 -30.22
CA ASP A 299 3.81 7.79 -31.49
C ASP A 299 4.08 9.30 -31.32
N ARG A 300 3.93 10.07 -32.41
CA ARG A 300 4.12 11.53 -32.42
C ARG A 300 3.03 12.27 -31.63
N ASP A 301 1.83 11.71 -31.60
CA ASP A 301 0.68 12.30 -30.94
C ASP A 301 0.59 11.90 -29.46
N GLY A 302 1.58 11.11 -28.99
CA GLY A 302 1.73 10.69 -27.61
C GLY A 302 0.97 9.42 -27.25
N LYS A 303 0.37 8.72 -28.22
CA LYS A 303 -0.35 7.47 -27.98
C LYS A 303 0.63 6.32 -27.73
N ALA A 304 0.32 5.47 -26.78
CA ALA A 304 1.04 4.22 -26.57
C ALA A 304 0.71 3.23 -27.72
N LEU A 305 1.74 2.72 -28.37
CA LEU A 305 1.62 1.77 -29.50
C LEU A 305 1.90 0.33 -29.08
N SER A 306 2.82 0.14 -28.16
CA SER A 306 3.23 -1.16 -27.67
C SER A 306 3.97 -1.04 -26.33
N TYR A 307 4.10 -2.16 -25.65
CA TYR A 307 4.87 -2.24 -24.42
C TYR A 307 5.67 -3.55 -24.36
N VAL A 308 6.74 -3.53 -23.54
CA VAL A 308 7.48 -4.71 -23.08
C VAL A 308 7.82 -4.49 -21.61
N GLY A 309 7.53 -5.46 -20.73
CA GLY A 309 7.89 -5.33 -19.33
C GLY A 309 7.12 -6.26 -18.42
N ALA A 310 7.59 -6.33 -17.19
CA ALA A 310 6.98 -7.06 -16.07
C ALA A 310 7.56 -6.52 -14.76
N PRO A 311 6.88 -6.69 -13.62
CA PRO A 311 7.48 -6.42 -12.32
C PRO A 311 8.61 -7.41 -12.04
N ILE A 312 9.73 -6.91 -11.53
CA ILE A 312 10.94 -7.69 -11.21
C ILE A 312 10.93 -7.97 -9.71
N HIS A 313 10.95 -9.24 -9.33
CA HIS A 313 10.97 -9.64 -7.93
C HIS A 313 12.32 -9.33 -7.27
N MET A 314 12.32 -8.54 -6.23
CA MET A 314 13.50 -8.11 -5.48
C MET A 314 13.81 -9.08 -4.35
N ASP A 315 14.28 -10.26 -4.69
CA ASP A 315 14.71 -11.29 -3.75
C ASP A 315 16.25 -11.32 -3.54
N ASN A 316 16.74 -12.27 -2.77
CA ASN A 316 18.16 -12.40 -2.44
C ASN A 316 19.06 -12.86 -3.60
N THR A 317 18.54 -13.06 -4.80
CA THR A 317 19.34 -13.28 -6.02
C THR A 317 19.90 -11.97 -6.58
N THR A 318 19.30 -10.83 -6.23
CA THR A 318 19.81 -9.50 -6.56
C THR A 318 20.74 -9.01 -5.43
N ALA A 319 21.97 -8.61 -5.78
CA ALA A 319 22.92 -8.08 -4.82
C ALA A 319 22.46 -6.73 -4.24
N GLN A 320 22.85 -6.43 -3.01
CA GLN A 320 22.64 -5.12 -2.39
C GLN A 320 23.78 -4.16 -2.79
N ASP A 321 23.48 -2.88 -3.02
CA ASP A 321 24.47 -1.82 -3.15
C ASP A 321 25.22 -1.68 -1.82
N PRO A 322 26.54 -1.93 -1.78
CA PRO A 322 27.26 -2.00 -0.51
C PRO A 322 27.37 -0.65 0.21
N ALA A 323 27.33 0.46 -0.53
CA ALA A 323 27.45 1.78 0.07
C ALA A 323 26.13 2.19 0.74
N LEU A 324 24.99 1.94 0.09
CA LEU A 324 23.69 2.22 0.67
C LEU A 324 23.37 1.25 1.84
N GLN A 325 23.71 -0.06 1.69
CA GLN A 325 23.52 -1.01 2.78
C GLN A 325 24.33 -0.63 4.02
N ALA A 326 25.57 -0.17 3.86
CA ALA A 326 26.38 0.28 5.00
C ALA A 326 25.73 1.47 5.75
N LYS A 327 25.09 2.40 5.05
CA LYS A 327 24.32 3.48 5.68
C LYS A 327 23.12 2.93 6.44
N VAL A 328 22.34 2.03 5.81
CA VAL A 328 21.18 1.39 6.43
C VAL A 328 21.59 0.65 7.71
N ASP A 329 22.71 -0.10 7.68
CA ASP A 329 23.25 -0.80 8.84
C ASP A 329 23.66 0.17 9.95
N GLU A 330 24.28 1.31 9.61
CA GLU A 330 24.63 2.35 10.58
C GLU A 330 23.38 2.97 11.22
N TRP A 331 22.35 3.26 10.43
CA TRP A 331 21.10 3.82 10.94
C TRP A 331 20.33 2.84 11.84
N ARG A 332 20.55 1.55 11.70
CA ARG A 332 19.96 0.52 12.57
C ARG A 332 20.58 0.45 13.97
N ILE A 333 21.82 0.91 14.15
CA ILE A 333 22.53 0.82 15.44
C ILE A 333 21.70 1.39 16.62
N PRO A 334 21.05 2.56 16.51
CA PRO A 334 20.20 3.07 17.58
C PRO A 334 18.93 2.24 17.81
N PHE A 335 18.45 1.48 16.82
CA PHE A 335 17.22 0.71 16.93
C PHE A 335 17.29 -0.38 17.99
N ASP A 336 18.44 -1.02 18.14
CA ASP A 336 18.61 -2.04 19.17
C ASP A 336 18.35 -1.47 20.57
N LYS A 337 18.77 -0.23 20.81
CA LYS A 337 18.49 0.43 22.07
C LYS A 337 17.00 0.80 22.19
N PHE A 338 16.42 1.38 21.16
CA PHE A 338 15.02 1.75 21.10
C PHE A 338 14.10 0.51 21.14
N ALA A 339 14.40 -0.52 20.36
CA ALA A 339 13.65 -1.76 20.33
C ALA A 339 13.75 -2.53 21.68
N ASN A 340 14.87 -2.42 22.38
CA ASN A 340 15.06 -3.05 23.70
C ASN A 340 14.56 -2.18 24.86
N GLU A 341 14.00 -0.99 24.62
CA GLU A 341 13.35 -0.18 25.64
C GLU A 341 12.19 -0.96 26.25
N VAL A 342 12.26 -1.17 27.57
CA VAL A 342 11.19 -1.84 28.32
C VAL A 342 10.08 -0.84 28.56
N ILE A 343 8.92 -1.08 27.97
CA ILE A 343 7.72 -0.23 28.06
C ILE A 343 6.76 -0.67 29.16
N GLY A 344 6.92 -1.90 29.65
CA GLY A 344 6.10 -2.47 30.72
C GLY A 344 6.41 -3.95 30.94
N THR A 345 5.52 -4.63 31.67
CA THR A 345 5.64 -6.06 31.97
C THR A 345 4.29 -6.74 31.84
N THR A 346 4.29 -8.04 31.57
CA THR A 346 3.10 -8.89 31.61
C THR A 346 3.32 -10.10 32.49
N LYS A 347 2.28 -10.49 33.25
CA LYS A 347 2.31 -11.74 34.10
C LYS A 347 2.10 -12.98 33.24
N ASN A 348 1.33 -12.90 32.17
CA ASN A 348 0.97 -14.01 31.32
C ASN A 348 1.67 -13.91 29.97
N VAL A 349 1.88 -15.03 29.30
CA VAL A 349 2.29 -15.05 27.88
C VAL A 349 1.13 -14.51 27.06
N LEU A 350 1.36 -13.43 26.32
CA LEU A 350 0.40 -12.91 25.36
C LEU A 350 0.51 -13.75 24.08
N ASP A 351 -0.17 -14.90 24.11
CA ASP A 351 -0.05 -15.90 23.06
C ASP A 351 -0.81 -15.50 21.77
N GLN A 352 -0.16 -15.74 20.64
CA GLN A 352 -0.69 -15.51 19.29
C GLN A 352 -1.06 -16.80 18.56
N SER A 353 -0.54 -17.95 19.00
CA SER A 353 -0.60 -19.21 18.22
C SER A 353 -2.02 -19.74 17.98
N ALA A 354 -2.97 -19.38 18.84
CA ALA A 354 -4.37 -19.75 18.75
C ALA A 354 -5.23 -18.76 17.95
N CYS A 355 -4.76 -17.55 17.67
CA CYS A 355 -5.57 -16.43 17.14
C CYS A 355 -6.36 -16.76 15.86
N ASP A 356 -5.84 -17.61 14.97
CA ASP A 356 -6.55 -17.98 13.73
C ASP A 356 -7.50 -19.20 13.89
N LYS A 357 -7.67 -19.66 15.13
CA LYS A 357 -8.53 -20.83 15.45
C LYS A 357 -9.61 -20.52 16.48
N GLY A 358 -9.46 -19.42 17.19
CA GLY A 358 -10.34 -18.98 18.27
C GLY A 358 -9.76 -17.74 18.95
N ASP A 359 -10.28 -17.42 20.12
CA ASP A 359 -9.75 -16.33 20.93
C ASP A 359 -8.31 -16.60 21.35
N CYS A 360 -7.50 -15.57 21.37
CA CYS A 360 -6.12 -15.59 21.85
C CYS A 360 -5.83 -14.37 22.71
N LEU A 361 -4.97 -14.52 23.71
CA LEU A 361 -4.77 -13.46 24.69
C LEU A 361 -4.19 -12.19 24.07
N LEU A 362 -3.24 -12.29 23.14
CA LEU A 362 -2.73 -11.09 22.45
C LEU A 362 -3.77 -10.45 21.55
N GLY A 363 -4.67 -11.23 20.94
CA GLY A 363 -5.78 -10.73 20.15
C GLY A 363 -6.82 -9.97 20.98
N GLU A 364 -7.13 -10.47 22.20
CA GLU A 364 -7.99 -9.75 23.14
C GLU A 364 -7.33 -8.46 23.63
N VAL A 365 -6.04 -8.51 23.98
CA VAL A 365 -5.28 -7.36 24.49
C VAL A 365 -5.19 -6.23 23.45
N ILE A 366 -4.89 -6.53 22.18
CA ILE A 366 -4.84 -5.48 21.16
C ILE A 366 -6.23 -4.90 20.87
N ALA A 367 -7.27 -5.72 20.85
CA ALA A 367 -8.64 -5.22 20.67
C ALA A 367 -9.07 -4.32 21.84
N ASP A 368 -8.69 -4.65 23.08
CA ASP A 368 -8.92 -3.80 24.26
C ASP A 368 -8.13 -2.49 24.15
N ALA A 369 -6.87 -2.54 23.73
CA ALA A 369 -6.04 -1.35 23.53
C ALA A 369 -6.66 -0.40 22.47
N MET A 370 -7.13 -0.93 21.36
CA MET A 370 -7.80 -0.15 20.30
C MET A 370 -9.08 0.51 20.83
N LEU A 371 -9.90 -0.23 21.56
CA LEU A 371 -11.13 0.31 22.14
C LEU A 371 -10.84 1.40 23.16
N GLU A 372 -9.93 1.16 24.10
CA GLU A 372 -9.56 2.12 25.14
C GLU A 372 -8.96 3.39 24.54
N TYR A 373 -8.06 3.25 23.57
CA TYR A 373 -7.48 4.37 22.85
C TYR A 373 -8.57 5.28 22.27
N ARG A 374 -9.53 4.70 21.57
CA ARG A 374 -10.62 5.49 20.98
C ARG A 374 -11.57 6.06 22.01
N LEU A 375 -11.89 5.33 23.08
CA LEU A 375 -12.69 5.82 24.22
C LEU A 375 -12.03 7.03 24.88
N ASN A 376 -10.70 7.03 25.03
CA ASN A 376 -9.95 8.16 25.60
C ASN A 376 -10.03 9.39 24.71
N LEU A 377 -9.94 9.25 23.39
CA LEU A 377 -10.12 10.35 22.44
C LEU A 377 -11.56 10.92 22.44
N THR A 378 -12.55 10.08 22.73
CA THR A 378 -13.98 10.45 22.71
C THR A 378 -14.59 10.60 24.10
N LYS A 379 -13.76 10.71 25.16
CA LYS A 379 -14.24 10.77 26.57
C LYS A 379 -15.24 11.88 26.84
N ASP A 380 -15.11 13.02 26.16
CA ASP A 380 -15.96 14.19 26.31
C ASP A 380 -17.09 14.25 25.26
N ALA A 381 -17.15 13.28 24.34
CA ALA A 381 -18.17 13.19 23.32
C ALA A 381 -19.49 12.61 23.89
N PRO A 382 -20.66 12.89 23.25
CA PRO A 382 -21.92 12.23 23.55
C PRO A 382 -21.82 10.71 23.53
N ALA A 383 -22.65 10.01 24.30
CA ALA A 383 -22.56 8.55 24.45
C ALA A 383 -22.77 7.80 23.12
N ASP A 384 -23.57 8.35 22.21
CA ASP A 384 -23.83 7.80 20.88
C ASP A 384 -22.71 8.06 19.86
N GLU A 385 -21.75 8.91 20.23
CA GLU A 385 -20.54 9.17 19.45
C GLU A 385 -19.32 8.37 19.95
N ARG A 386 -19.46 7.58 21.01
CA ARG A 386 -18.40 6.74 21.56
C ARG A 386 -18.39 5.36 20.93
N PRO A 387 -17.20 4.72 20.80
CA PRO A 387 -17.11 3.36 20.26
C PRO A 387 -17.82 2.35 21.17
N ASN A 388 -18.35 1.31 20.54
CA ASN A 388 -19.09 0.24 21.25
C ASN A 388 -18.21 -0.97 21.50
N PHE A 389 -17.35 -1.34 20.55
CA PHE A 389 -16.39 -2.43 20.67
C PHE A 389 -15.32 -2.29 19.59
N ALA A 390 -14.22 -3.05 19.76
CA ALA A 390 -13.19 -3.18 18.75
C ALA A 390 -13.14 -4.59 18.16
N LEU A 391 -12.71 -4.67 16.90
CA LEU A 391 -12.59 -5.88 16.12
C LEU A 391 -11.20 -5.91 15.47
N MET A 392 -10.46 -7.01 15.66
CA MET A 392 -9.15 -7.23 15.07
C MET A 392 -9.12 -8.51 14.25
N THR A 393 -8.37 -8.53 13.14
CA THR A 393 -8.08 -9.76 12.41
C THR A 393 -6.92 -10.53 13.04
N ALA A 394 -7.04 -11.82 13.15
CA ALA A 394 -5.94 -12.69 13.56
C ALA A 394 -4.72 -12.57 12.63
N GLY A 395 -4.93 -12.18 11.38
CA GLY A 395 -3.87 -11.96 10.39
C GLY A 395 -2.91 -10.83 10.75
N GLY A 396 -3.39 -9.83 11.49
CA GLY A 396 -2.59 -8.70 11.97
C GLY A 396 -1.72 -9.02 13.18
N VAL A 397 -1.97 -10.12 13.91
CA VAL A 397 -1.22 -10.55 15.11
C VAL A 397 -0.15 -11.55 14.70
N ARG A 398 1.13 -11.16 14.71
CA ARG A 398 2.20 -11.92 14.04
C ARG A 398 3.16 -12.70 14.96
N ALA A 399 3.32 -12.29 16.20
CA ALA A 399 4.23 -12.94 17.15
C ALA A 399 3.67 -12.92 18.57
N THR A 400 4.01 -13.94 19.35
CA THR A 400 3.73 -14.03 20.78
C THR A 400 4.68 -13.11 21.55
N ILE A 401 4.19 -12.47 22.61
CA ILE A 401 5.00 -11.72 23.58
C ILE A 401 5.09 -12.57 24.85
N ASP A 402 6.32 -12.93 25.23
CA ASP A 402 6.57 -13.76 26.43
C ASP A 402 6.26 -13.03 27.74
N ALA A 403 5.96 -13.79 28.78
CA ALA A 403 5.80 -13.24 30.12
C ALA A 403 7.09 -12.57 30.63
N GLY A 404 6.95 -11.49 31.37
CA GLY A 404 8.06 -10.69 31.87
C GLY A 404 8.08 -9.29 31.23
N ASN A 405 9.27 -8.79 30.92
CA ASN A 405 9.43 -7.47 30.32
C ASN A 405 8.87 -7.47 28.90
N ILE A 406 8.11 -6.41 28.59
CA ILE A 406 7.66 -6.11 27.23
C ILE A 406 8.54 -4.99 26.70
N THR A 407 9.11 -5.19 25.50
CA THR A 407 9.91 -4.17 24.81
C THR A 407 9.16 -3.62 23.57
N ARG A 408 9.52 -2.42 23.13
CA ARG A 408 9.00 -1.87 21.88
C ARG A 408 9.22 -2.80 20.70
N GLY A 409 10.39 -3.43 20.61
CA GLY A 409 10.71 -4.37 19.53
C GLY A 409 9.83 -5.61 19.50
N GLN A 410 9.38 -6.09 20.67
CA GLN A 410 8.40 -7.19 20.72
C GLN A 410 7.03 -6.75 20.21
N VAL A 411 6.59 -5.54 20.54
CA VAL A 411 5.34 -4.97 20.02
C VAL A 411 5.41 -4.82 18.49
N LEU A 412 6.47 -4.22 17.97
CA LEU A 412 6.70 -4.06 16.53
C LEU A 412 6.83 -5.40 15.78
N THR A 413 7.37 -6.43 16.44
CA THR A 413 7.39 -7.79 15.88
C THR A 413 6.00 -8.43 15.87
N ALA A 414 5.17 -8.11 16.86
CA ALA A 414 3.81 -8.62 16.97
C ALA A 414 2.86 -7.91 15.99
N PHE A 415 3.08 -6.62 15.69
CA PHE A 415 2.27 -5.78 14.80
C PHE A 415 3.15 -5.04 13.76
N PRO A 416 3.74 -5.75 12.79
CA PRO A 416 4.81 -5.19 11.95
C PRO A 416 4.31 -4.39 10.73
N PHE A 417 2.99 -4.31 10.51
CA PHE A 417 2.45 -3.81 9.24
C PHE A 417 2.18 -2.30 9.22
N GLY A 418 2.37 -1.62 10.36
CA GLY A 418 2.06 -0.21 10.49
C GLY A 418 0.58 0.13 10.19
N ASN A 419 -0.32 -0.85 10.34
CA ASN A 419 -1.75 -0.59 10.18
C ASN A 419 -2.24 0.39 11.25
N ALA A 420 -3.09 1.32 10.83
CA ALA A 420 -3.69 2.30 11.70
C ALA A 420 -5.02 1.80 12.30
N VAL A 421 -5.34 2.29 13.49
CA VAL A 421 -6.66 2.13 14.09
C VAL A 421 -7.66 3.02 13.35
N THR A 422 -8.87 2.51 13.11
CA THR A 422 -9.96 3.24 12.46
C THR A 422 -11.26 3.11 13.24
N GLU A 423 -12.22 3.99 12.99
CA GLU A 423 -13.59 3.85 13.47
C GLU A 423 -14.56 3.83 12.29
N LEU A 424 -15.51 2.90 12.36
CA LEU A 424 -16.53 2.64 11.36
C LEU A 424 -17.92 2.62 12.01
N VAL A 425 -18.94 3.01 11.28
CA VAL A 425 -20.33 2.98 11.77
C VAL A 425 -21.10 1.94 10.98
N TYR A 426 -21.68 0.97 11.68
CA TYR A 426 -22.49 -0.09 11.10
C TYR A 426 -23.86 -0.17 11.75
N SER A 427 -24.90 -0.54 10.97
CA SER A 427 -26.18 -0.98 11.53
C SER A 427 -25.99 -2.27 12.32
N GLY A 428 -26.83 -2.52 13.33
CA GLY A 428 -26.76 -3.77 14.08
C GLY A 428 -26.98 -5.00 13.19
N SER A 429 -27.79 -4.86 12.12
CA SER A 429 -27.94 -5.93 11.12
C SER A 429 -26.62 -6.21 10.38
N ASP A 430 -25.79 -5.20 10.11
CA ASP A 430 -24.49 -5.39 9.48
C ASP A 430 -23.45 -5.91 10.48
N VAL A 431 -23.48 -5.44 11.74
CA VAL A 431 -22.69 -6.04 12.83
C VAL A 431 -22.98 -7.54 12.94
N ARG A 432 -24.26 -7.94 12.91
CA ARG A 432 -24.64 -9.36 12.91
C ARG A 432 -24.03 -10.13 11.75
N LYS A 433 -24.06 -9.57 10.53
CA LYS A 433 -23.43 -10.19 9.34
C LYS A 433 -21.91 -10.31 9.49
N ILE A 434 -21.25 -9.28 10.01
CA ILE A 434 -19.80 -9.29 10.29
C ILE A 434 -19.45 -10.43 11.25
N LEU A 435 -20.14 -10.49 12.38
CA LEU A 435 -19.87 -11.49 13.42
C LEU A 435 -20.26 -12.91 12.98
N GLU A 436 -21.36 -13.08 12.26
CA GLU A 436 -21.73 -14.35 11.64
C GLU A 436 -20.64 -14.78 10.63
N GLY A 437 -20.16 -13.84 9.81
CA GLY A 437 -19.04 -14.08 8.91
C GLY A 437 -17.81 -14.59 9.66
N GLY A 438 -17.46 -13.94 10.78
CA GLY A 438 -16.34 -14.33 11.66
C GLY A 438 -16.43 -15.78 12.12
N VAL A 439 -17.55 -16.20 12.72
CA VAL A 439 -17.73 -17.55 13.26
C VAL A 439 -18.03 -18.60 12.19
N SER A 440 -18.55 -18.23 11.03
CA SER A 440 -18.80 -19.16 9.92
C SER A 440 -17.64 -19.27 8.93
N ARG A 441 -16.68 -18.36 8.98
CA ARG A 441 -15.55 -18.20 8.05
C ARG A 441 -16.00 -17.91 6.61
N ILE A 442 -17.18 -17.35 6.46
CA ILE A 442 -17.76 -16.95 5.16
C ILE A 442 -18.41 -15.59 5.32
N SER A 443 -17.95 -14.59 4.55
CA SER A 443 -18.52 -13.25 4.57
C SER A 443 -19.99 -13.26 4.16
N GLN A 444 -20.85 -12.65 4.99
CA GLN A 444 -22.28 -12.55 4.71
C GLN A 444 -22.62 -11.40 3.75
N PHE A 445 -21.61 -10.66 3.26
CA PHE A 445 -21.79 -9.60 2.28
C PHE A 445 -21.57 -10.05 0.84
N ASN A 446 -20.61 -10.97 0.63
CA ASN A 446 -20.22 -11.42 -0.71
C ASN A 446 -20.14 -12.95 -0.88
N ASN A 447 -20.45 -13.70 0.17
CA ASN A 447 -20.43 -15.17 0.21
C ASN A 447 -19.06 -15.79 -0.14
N GLN A 448 -17.95 -15.07 0.13
CA GLN A 448 -16.59 -15.56 -0.05
C GLN A 448 -15.96 -15.94 1.30
N PRO A 449 -14.97 -16.84 1.32
CA PRO A 449 -14.27 -17.21 2.55
C PRO A 449 -13.61 -16.01 3.23
N LEU A 450 -13.60 -16.00 4.58
CA LEU A 450 -12.71 -15.17 5.36
C LEU A 450 -11.31 -15.81 5.41
N ASN A 451 -10.28 -15.01 5.19
CA ASN A 451 -8.90 -15.51 5.24
C ASN A 451 -8.45 -15.80 6.67
N LYS A 452 -8.95 -15.04 7.65
CA LYS A 452 -8.52 -15.08 9.05
C LYS A 452 -9.70 -15.09 10.02
N TRP A 453 -9.42 -15.54 11.27
CA TRP A 453 -10.34 -15.44 12.39
C TRP A 453 -10.42 -14.01 12.91
N ILE A 454 -11.46 -13.72 13.69
CA ILE A 454 -11.67 -12.41 14.34
C ILE A 454 -11.31 -12.49 15.81
N GLN A 455 -10.84 -11.38 16.36
CA GLN A 455 -10.64 -11.12 17.78
C GLN A 455 -11.48 -9.91 18.17
N VAL A 456 -12.01 -9.87 19.37
CA VAL A 456 -12.89 -8.79 19.83
C VAL A 456 -12.46 -8.24 21.17
N SER A 457 -12.78 -6.95 21.43
CA SER A 457 -12.49 -6.30 22.72
C SER A 457 -13.39 -6.79 23.84
N SER A 458 -13.07 -6.41 25.06
CA SER A 458 -13.95 -6.52 26.21
C SER A 458 -15.29 -5.81 25.95
N GLY A 459 -16.33 -6.20 26.69
CA GLY A 459 -17.68 -5.63 26.57
C GLY A 459 -18.52 -6.20 25.43
N ILE A 460 -17.97 -7.05 24.56
CA ILE A 460 -18.75 -7.85 23.60
C ILE A 460 -18.58 -9.34 23.89
N THR A 461 -19.67 -10.09 23.81
CA THR A 461 -19.67 -11.56 23.90
C THR A 461 -20.47 -12.16 22.76
N ILE A 462 -19.89 -13.17 22.10
CA ILE A 462 -20.44 -13.84 20.94
C ILE A 462 -20.61 -15.32 21.26
N GLU A 463 -21.84 -15.81 21.31
CA GLU A 463 -22.15 -17.24 21.43
C GLU A 463 -22.55 -17.78 20.05
N TYR A 464 -21.97 -18.92 19.66
CA TYR A 464 -22.26 -19.53 18.36
C TYR A 464 -22.31 -21.05 18.43
N ASN A 465 -23.13 -21.66 17.60
CA ASN A 465 -23.18 -23.12 17.44
C ASN A 465 -22.37 -23.54 16.21
N PRO A 466 -21.18 -24.17 16.39
CA PRO A 466 -20.33 -24.58 15.28
C PRO A 466 -20.98 -25.64 14.38
N ALA A 467 -21.97 -26.40 14.87
CA ALA A 467 -22.68 -27.43 14.10
C ALA A 467 -23.70 -26.87 13.11
N ASN A 468 -24.11 -25.60 13.27
CA ASN A 468 -25.06 -24.97 12.36
C ASN A 468 -24.39 -24.64 11.02
N GLN A 469 -25.23 -24.51 9.98
CA GLN A 469 -24.77 -24.09 8.65
C GLN A 469 -24.23 -22.65 8.66
N PRO A 470 -23.24 -22.30 7.85
CA PRO A 470 -22.82 -20.92 7.66
C PRO A 470 -24.01 -20.01 7.37
N GLY A 471 -24.03 -18.83 7.97
CA GLY A 471 -25.13 -17.87 7.91
C GLY A 471 -26.18 -18.04 9.01
N SER A 472 -26.01 -19.04 9.89
CA SER A 472 -26.93 -19.31 11.04
C SER A 472 -26.19 -19.88 12.26
N LYS A 473 -24.90 -19.60 12.39
CA LYS A 473 -24.10 -20.07 13.54
C LYS A 473 -24.25 -19.21 14.77
N LEU A 474 -24.46 -17.92 14.63
CA LEU A 474 -24.66 -17.03 15.78
C LEU A 474 -25.89 -17.45 16.59
N SER A 475 -25.71 -17.63 17.88
CA SER A 475 -26.78 -17.92 18.83
C SER A 475 -27.17 -16.69 19.63
N LYS A 476 -26.16 -15.92 20.10
CA LYS A 476 -26.39 -14.72 20.89
C LYS A 476 -25.20 -13.78 20.77
N VAL A 477 -25.48 -12.49 20.73
CA VAL A 477 -24.47 -11.43 20.82
C VAL A 477 -24.93 -10.41 21.85
N THR A 478 -24.02 -10.07 22.78
CA THR A 478 -24.24 -8.96 23.73
C THR A 478 -23.13 -7.93 23.57
N ILE A 479 -23.51 -6.66 23.58
CA ILE A 479 -22.59 -5.51 23.50
C ILE A 479 -22.93 -4.58 24.67
N ALA A 480 -21.93 -4.29 25.52
CA ALA A 480 -22.12 -3.53 26.76
C ALA A 480 -23.23 -4.09 27.67
N GLY A 481 -23.40 -5.42 27.69
CA GLY A 481 -24.40 -6.14 28.48
C GLY A 481 -25.81 -6.18 27.88
N GLU A 482 -26.04 -5.50 26.73
CA GLU A 482 -27.32 -5.51 26.02
C GLU A 482 -27.28 -6.46 24.81
N LEU A 483 -28.41 -7.05 24.45
CA LEU A 483 -28.50 -7.86 23.23
C LEU A 483 -28.30 -6.95 22.00
N LEU A 484 -27.62 -7.48 20.99
CA LEU A 484 -27.44 -6.82 19.70
C LEU A 484 -28.81 -6.47 19.08
N ASP A 485 -29.03 -5.19 18.86
CA ASP A 485 -30.23 -4.63 18.23
C ASP A 485 -29.96 -4.30 16.76
N ASP A 486 -30.62 -4.98 15.85
CA ASP A 486 -30.43 -4.82 14.40
C ASP A 486 -30.73 -3.41 13.87
N GLN A 487 -31.50 -2.61 14.60
CA GLN A 487 -31.92 -1.26 14.22
C GLN A 487 -30.99 -0.16 14.78
N LYS A 488 -30.17 -0.47 15.77
CA LYS A 488 -29.24 0.46 16.40
C LYS A 488 -27.99 0.64 15.53
N GLN A 489 -27.38 1.82 15.56
CA GLN A 489 -26.05 2.06 14.99
C GLN A 489 -24.98 1.72 16.02
N TYR A 490 -23.92 1.09 15.57
CA TYR A 490 -22.75 0.73 16.38
C TYR A 490 -21.49 1.32 15.77
N ARG A 491 -20.67 1.93 16.61
CA ARG A 491 -19.31 2.40 16.26
C ARG A 491 -18.33 1.30 16.57
N VAL A 492 -17.67 0.80 15.54
CA VAL A 492 -16.75 -0.32 15.59
C VAL A 492 -15.34 0.18 15.33
N VAL A 493 -14.45 -0.07 16.26
CA VAL A 493 -13.03 0.21 16.07
C VAL A 493 -12.38 -1.00 15.39
N ALA A 494 -11.64 -0.76 14.31
CA ALA A 494 -10.96 -1.82 13.55
C ALA A 494 -9.63 -1.29 12.99
N SER A 495 -8.90 -2.08 12.21
CA SER A 495 -7.76 -1.57 11.46
C SER A 495 -8.18 -1.06 10.07
N ASP A 496 -7.41 -0.11 9.52
CA ASP A 496 -7.51 0.39 8.16
C ASP A 496 -7.46 -0.74 7.11
N PHE A 497 -6.58 -1.73 7.33
CA PHE A 497 -6.52 -2.94 6.51
C PHE A 497 -7.89 -3.66 6.45
N MET A 498 -8.57 -3.80 7.59
CA MET A 498 -9.89 -4.44 7.63
C MET A 498 -10.95 -3.56 6.97
N ALA A 499 -10.92 -2.24 7.19
CA ALA A 499 -11.85 -1.28 6.60
C ALA A 499 -11.78 -1.28 5.06
N THR A 500 -10.58 -1.48 4.49
CA THR A 500 -10.37 -1.59 3.04
C THR A 500 -10.67 -2.98 2.47
N GLY A 501 -11.24 -3.90 3.28
CA GLY A 501 -11.67 -5.23 2.86
C GLY A 501 -10.66 -6.33 3.12
N GLY A 502 -9.59 -6.04 3.88
CA GLY A 502 -8.58 -7.03 4.25
C GLY A 502 -9.16 -8.23 4.99
N ASP A 503 -8.63 -9.41 4.71
CA ASP A 503 -9.12 -10.71 5.18
C ASP A 503 -10.61 -11.00 4.89
N ASN A 504 -11.27 -10.13 4.11
CA ASN A 504 -12.69 -10.23 3.72
C ASN A 504 -13.66 -10.24 4.92
N ILE A 505 -13.26 -9.62 6.04
CA ILE A 505 -14.05 -9.58 7.29
C ILE A 505 -15.10 -8.47 7.22
N LEU A 506 -14.67 -7.25 6.91
CA LEU A 506 -15.54 -6.09 6.77
C LEU A 506 -15.89 -5.82 5.31
N PRO A 507 -17.06 -5.26 5.01
CA PRO A 507 -17.32 -4.72 3.68
C PRO A 507 -16.33 -3.59 3.39
N LYS A 508 -15.72 -3.61 2.20
CA LYS A 508 -14.76 -2.59 1.79
C LYS A 508 -15.40 -1.21 1.78
N THR A 509 -14.77 -0.26 2.44
CA THR A 509 -15.15 1.15 2.44
C THR A 509 -13.92 2.04 2.42
N THR A 510 -14.10 3.28 2.02
CA THR A 510 -13.12 4.37 2.15
C THR A 510 -13.63 5.47 3.09
N ASP A 511 -14.82 5.28 3.69
CA ASP A 511 -15.43 6.20 4.63
C ASP A 511 -15.12 5.75 6.06
N PHE A 512 -13.96 6.15 6.56
CA PHE A 512 -13.52 5.91 7.93
C PHE A 512 -12.48 6.97 8.35
N VAL A 513 -12.35 7.15 9.66
CA VAL A 513 -11.33 8.02 10.26
C VAL A 513 -10.12 7.17 10.60
N VAL A 514 -8.92 7.59 10.20
CA VAL A 514 -7.66 6.97 10.60
C VAL A 514 -7.11 7.65 11.85
N LEU A 515 -6.57 6.82 12.73
CA LEU A 515 -6.03 7.18 14.03
C LEU A 515 -4.57 6.71 14.11
N ASP A 516 -4.01 6.57 15.31
CA ASP A 516 -2.63 6.10 15.47
C ASP A 516 -2.44 4.64 15.05
N THR A 517 -1.19 4.24 14.84
CA THR A 517 -0.85 2.88 14.44
C THR A 517 -1.08 1.88 15.58
N LEU A 518 -1.37 0.62 15.21
CA LEU A 518 -1.65 -0.46 16.17
C LEU A 518 -0.51 -0.70 17.17
N ASP A 519 0.72 -0.55 16.72
CA ASP A 519 1.91 -0.72 17.57
C ASP A 519 2.02 0.39 18.62
N GLU A 520 1.84 1.66 18.24
CA GLU A 520 1.86 2.77 19.20
C GLU A 520 0.68 2.68 20.19
N VAL A 521 -0.52 2.34 19.70
CA VAL A 521 -1.70 2.12 20.56
C VAL A 521 -1.45 1.00 21.58
N LEU A 522 -0.77 -0.08 21.18
CA LEU A 522 -0.41 -1.14 22.13
C LEU A 522 0.71 -0.69 23.09
N VAL A 523 1.68 0.09 22.63
CA VAL A 523 2.73 0.66 23.50
C VAL A 523 2.12 1.53 24.59
N ASP A 524 1.18 2.40 24.23
CA ASP A 524 0.48 3.26 25.18
C ASP A 524 -0.33 2.45 26.18
N TYR A 525 -1.06 1.46 25.72
CA TYR A 525 -1.84 0.55 26.56
C TYR A 525 -0.94 -0.20 27.58
N VAL A 526 0.15 -0.80 27.10
CA VAL A 526 1.11 -1.51 27.96
C VAL A 526 1.72 -0.56 29.00
N THR A 527 2.09 0.65 28.59
CA THR A 527 2.68 1.65 29.49
C THR A 527 1.70 2.11 30.57
N ALA A 528 0.42 2.27 30.21
CA ALA A 528 -0.62 2.71 31.13
C ALA A 528 -1.04 1.60 32.12
N HIS A 529 -1.00 0.33 31.71
CA HIS A 529 -1.53 -0.81 32.49
C HIS A 529 -0.48 -1.76 33.06
N THR A 530 0.81 -1.37 32.99
CA THR A 530 1.89 -2.24 33.53
C THR A 530 1.84 -2.40 35.04
N PRO A 531 1.97 -3.63 35.60
CA PRO A 531 2.06 -4.90 34.90
C PRO A 531 0.73 -5.37 34.31
N LEU A 532 0.74 -5.85 33.06
CA LEU A 532 -0.46 -6.47 32.49
C LEU A 532 -0.80 -7.75 33.22
N GLU A 533 -2.05 -7.86 33.67
CA GLU A 533 -2.59 -9.03 34.39
C GLU A 533 -3.67 -9.75 33.55
N ASN A 534 -3.85 -9.34 32.29
CA ASN A 534 -4.85 -9.91 31.39
C ASN A 534 -4.76 -11.44 31.34
N ALA A 535 -5.91 -12.10 31.37
CA ALA A 535 -6.08 -13.52 31.14
C ALA A 535 -7.11 -13.72 30.02
N LEU A 536 -6.99 -14.80 29.28
CA LEU A 536 -7.93 -15.12 28.21
C LEU A 536 -9.37 -15.23 28.75
N GLU A 537 -10.27 -14.39 28.22
CA GLU A 537 -11.66 -14.31 28.69
C GLU A 537 -12.61 -15.22 27.88
N GLN A 538 -12.22 -15.64 26.68
CA GLN A 538 -13.07 -16.39 25.75
C GLN A 538 -14.36 -15.62 25.40
N ARG A 539 -14.21 -14.59 24.59
CA ARG A 539 -15.31 -13.68 24.18
C ARG A 539 -16.14 -14.23 23.03
N ILE A 540 -15.59 -15.20 22.27
CA ILE A 540 -16.25 -15.90 21.17
C ILE A 540 -16.43 -17.37 21.55
N VAL A 541 -17.61 -17.69 22.12
CA VAL A 541 -17.86 -18.95 22.83
C VAL A 541 -18.66 -19.93 21.96
N PRO A 542 -18.12 -21.12 21.66
CA PRO A 542 -18.90 -22.17 21.05
C PRO A 542 -19.91 -22.77 22.07
N VAL A 543 -21.19 -22.81 21.67
CA VAL A 543 -22.25 -23.44 22.47
C VAL A 543 -22.78 -24.69 21.75
N SER A 544 -22.98 -25.78 22.47
CA SER A 544 -23.71 -26.93 21.95
C SER A 544 -25.20 -26.65 21.95
N ALA A 545 -25.92 -27.15 20.96
CA ALA A 545 -27.37 -27.16 21.02
C ALA A 545 -27.82 -27.81 22.33
N THR A 546 -28.52 -27.05 23.20
CA THR A 546 -29.18 -27.64 24.36
C THR A 546 -30.17 -28.67 23.80
N PRO A 547 -30.14 -29.95 24.23
CA PRO A 547 -31.18 -30.89 23.85
C PRO A 547 -32.52 -30.27 24.30
N GLU A 548 -33.46 -30.05 23.38
CA GLU A 548 -34.82 -29.80 23.77
C GLU A 548 -35.25 -30.93 24.73
N LEU A 549 -35.53 -30.58 25.98
CA LEU A 549 -36.19 -31.49 26.91
C LEU A 549 -37.53 -31.84 26.26
N THR A 550 -37.54 -33.00 25.57
CA THR A 550 -38.77 -33.64 25.18
C THR A 550 -39.48 -34.00 26.49
N THR A 551 -40.39 -33.11 26.89
CA THR A 551 -41.42 -33.45 27.90
C THR A 551 -42.29 -34.55 27.32
N GLN A 552 -42.12 -35.76 27.89
CA GLN A 552 -43.09 -36.86 27.74
C GLN A 552 -44.37 -36.54 28.51
#